data_2d585dd59778e4ba6bd2f27a8a5ed5d6
#
_entry.id   2d585dd59778e4ba6bd2f27a8a5ed5d6
#
_cell.length_a   1.000
_cell.length_b   1.000
_cell.length_c   1.000
_cell.angle_alpha   90.00
_cell.angle_beta   90.00
_cell.angle_gamma   90.00
#
_symmetry.space_group_name_H-M   'P 1'
#
loop_
_entity.id
_entity.type
_entity.pdbx_description
1 polymer ?
#
loop_
_entity_poly.entity_id
_entity_poly.type
_entity_poly.pdbx_seq_one_letter_code
_entity_poly.pdbx_strand_id
1 'polypeptide(L)'
;YKAQVAETVQAEPCLPGEPTPNVITAVVTQKATASDQPGMAQVIHEQAEQGLEPPEVLYVDGAYVYAEALHEAQTQGRELRGPARSSPKVGQLLPADRFDVHVENRYAVCPAGQTSTQCSRVEEDKAGKTIYRLEWNKALCQACSLRDQCLGARQTHRTIEVGQWHTVLQDRRREMQTKAFKQDMHHRNGIEGTQSELVRAYGLRWARYRGLAKVRLQNYFIGAACNVRRWFRRLAWEVAQGLRPRGRIAVRVTV
;
A
#
# COMPACT_ATOMS: atom_id res chain seq x y z
N TYR A 1 -1.27 -21.53 -1.78
CA TYR A 1 -1.94 -20.43 -2.45
C TYR A 1 -2.00 -19.22 -1.54
N LYS A 2 -2.15 -18.03 -2.12
CA LYS A 2 -2.33 -16.75 -1.46
C LYS A 2 -3.65 -16.15 -1.96
N ALA A 3 -4.45 -15.57 -1.09
CA ALA A 3 -5.64 -14.81 -1.45
C ALA A 3 -5.46 -13.34 -1.06
N GLN A 4 -5.79 -12.45 -1.96
CA GLN A 4 -5.91 -11.02 -1.72
C GLN A 4 -7.38 -10.65 -1.78
N VAL A 5 -7.84 -9.88 -0.82
CA VAL A 5 -9.26 -9.53 -0.66
C VAL A 5 -9.40 -8.03 -0.72
N ALA A 6 -10.33 -7.57 -1.51
CA ALA A 6 -10.76 -6.18 -1.56
C ALA A 6 -12.19 -6.05 -1.06
N GLU A 7 -12.46 -4.99 -0.32
CA GLU A 7 -13.80 -4.67 0.15
C GLU A 7 -14.08 -3.17 0.07
N THR A 8 -15.35 -2.81 0.12
CA THR A 8 -15.74 -1.41 0.25
C THR A 8 -15.38 -0.88 1.63
N VAL A 9 -15.11 0.42 1.73
CA VAL A 9 -14.94 1.12 3.01
C VAL A 9 -16.11 2.06 3.22
N GLN A 10 -16.64 2.05 4.43
CA GLN A 10 -17.64 3.01 4.83
C GLN A 10 -16.96 4.31 5.24
N ALA A 11 -17.41 5.42 4.62
CA ALA A 11 -16.90 6.76 4.93
C ALA A 11 -17.44 7.30 6.27
N GLU A 12 -18.63 6.86 6.68
CA GLU A 12 -19.30 7.35 7.88
C GLU A 12 -19.28 6.29 8.99
N PRO A 13 -19.23 6.71 10.26
CA PRO A 13 -19.31 5.79 11.38
C PRO A 13 -20.62 5.00 11.36
N CYS A 14 -20.57 3.71 11.67
CA CYS A 14 -21.76 2.89 11.87
C CYS A 14 -22.53 3.34 13.11
N LEU A 15 -23.85 3.25 13.06
CA LEU A 15 -24.68 3.40 14.24
C LEU A 15 -24.35 2.27 15.27
N PRO A 16 -24.58 2.51 16.57
CA PRO A 16 -24.36 1.48 17.58
C PRO A 16 -25.16 0.20 17.25
N GLY A 17 -24.46 -0.93 17.15
CA GLY A 17 -25.07 -2.23 16.79
C GLY A 17 -25.34 -2.42 15.29
N GLU A 18 -25.05 -1.47 14.46
CA GLU A 18 -25.16 -1.58 13.01
C GLU A 18 -24.14 -2.58 12.47
N PRO A 19 -24.56 -3.59 11.69
CA PRO A 19 -23.66 -4.53 11.05
C PRO A 19 -22.79 -3.83 10.03
N THR A 20 -21.52 -4.22 9.92
CA THR A 20 -20.60 -3.72 8.91
C THR A 20 -21.23 -3.79 7.51
N PRO A 21 -21.38 -2.66 6.80
CA PRO A 21 -21.96 -2.64 5.47
C PRO A 21 -20.93 -2.96 4.38
N ASN A 22 -19.66 -3.22 4.76
CA ASN A 22 -18.58 -3.48 3.81
C ASN A 22 -18.88 -4.73 2.98
N VAL A 23 -18.71 -4.60 1.66
CA VAL A 23 -18.93 -5.67 0.68
C VAL A 23 -17.58 -6.05 0.07
N ILE A 24 -17.30 -7.35 0.03
CA ILE A 24 -16.11 -7.87 -0.65
C ILE A 24 -16.33 -7.70 -2.15
N THR A 25 -15.43 -6.99 -2.80
CA THR A 25 -15.51 -6.61 -4.23
C THR A 25 -14.61 -7.48 -5.10
N ALA A 26 -13.53 -8.04 -4.55
CA ALA A 26 -12.67 -8.98 -5.26
C ALA A 26 -11.99 -9.96 -4.31
N VAL A 27 -11.72 -11.17 -4.80
CA VAL A 27 -10.92 -12.20 -4.12
C VAL A 27 -9.94 -12.81 -5.11
N VAL A 28 -8.79 -12.20 -5.24
CA VAL A 28 -7.73 -12.65 -6.15
C VAL A 28 -6.95 -13.80 -5.53
N THR A 29 -6.83 -14.91 -6.24
CA THR A 29 -6.07 -16.09 -5.78
C THR A 29 -4.80 -16.26 -6.61
N GLN A 30 -3.66 -16.35 -5.92
CA GLN A 30 -2.34 -16.46 -6.53
C GLN A 30 -1.57 -17.68 -6.00
N LYS A 31 -0.46 -18.02 -6.66
CA LYS A 31 0.52 -18.95 -6.11
C LYS A 31 1.12 -18.36 -4.83
N ALA A 32 1.42 -19.18 -3.83
CA ALA A 32 1.99 -18.71 -2.56
C ALA A 32 3.35 -18.00 -2.74
N THR A 33 4.10 -18.34 -3.77
CA THR A 33 5.40 -17.74 -4.13
C THR A 33 5.27 -16.44 -4.94
N ALA A 34 4.07 -16.05 -5.38
CA ALA A 34 3.87 -14.82 -6.13
C ALA A 34 4.14 -13.59 -5.24
N SER A 35 4.69 -12.52 -5.84
CA SER A 35 4.78 -11.21 -5.19
C SER A 35 3.39 -10.65 -4.89
N ASP A 36 3.28 -9.75 -3.91
CA ASP A 36 2.02 -9.08 -3.58
C ASP A 36 1.69 -7.97 -4.59
N GLN A 37 2.70 -7.31 -5.14
CA GLN A 37 2.54 -6.15 -6.02
C GLN A 37 1.62 -6.38 -7.24
N PRO A 38 1.76 -7.46 -8.03
CA PRO A 38 0.85 -7.73 -9.15
C PRO A 38 -0.60 -7.97 -8.73
N GLY A 39 -0.82 -8.34 -7.47
CA GLY A 39 -2.15 -8.65 -6.97
C GLY A 39 -3.07 -7.45 -6.87
N MET A 40 -2.54 -6.26 -6.57
CA MET A 40 -3.34 -5.03 -6.58
C MET A 40 -3.88 -4.72 -7.99
N ALA A 41 -3.03 -4.84 -9.01
CA ALA A 41 -3.45 -4.66 -10.39
C ALA A 41 -4.53 -5.68 -10.81
N GLN A 42 -4.40 -6.93 -10.37
CA GLN A 42 -5.40 -7.97 -10.62
C GLN A 42 -6.72 -7.68 -9.91
N VAL A 43 -6.69 -7.17 -8.66
CA VAL A 43 -7.90 -6.76 -7.94
C VAL A 43 -8.63 -5.65 -8.71
N ILE A 44 -7.92 -4.62 -9.14
CA ILE A 44 -8.49 -3.51 -9.90
C ILE A 44 -9.10 -4.02 -11.22
N HIS A 45 -8.39 -4.92 -11.90
CA HIS A 45 -8.87 -5.53 -13.14
C HIS A 45 -10.14 -6.36 -12.92
N GLU A 46 -10.19 -7.21 -11.88
CA GLU A 46 -11.40 -7.99 -11.55
C GLU A 46 -12.60 -7.10 -11.19
N GLN A 47 -12.36 -5.97 -10.51
CA GLN A 47 -13.40 -4.99 -10.22
C GLN A 47 -13.94 -4.33 -11.50
N ALA A 48 -13.06 -3.96 -12.42
CA ALA A 48 -13.45 -3.39 -13.72
C ALA A 48 -14.24 -4.39 -14.58
N GLU A 49 -13.85 -5.67 -14.61
CA GLU A 49 -14.61 -6.73 -15.29
C GLU A 49 -16.03 -6.92 -14.71
N GLN A 50 -16.24 -6.59 -13.45
CA GLN A 50 -17.55 -6.61 -12.80
C GLN A 50 -18.35 -5.31 -13.03
N GLY A 51 -17.81 -4.34 -13.79
CA GLY A 51 -18.43 -3.05 -14.04
C GLY A 51 -18.41 -2.11 -12.85
N LEU A 52 -17.50 -2.34 -11.88
CA LEU A 52 -17.29 -1.41 -10.79
C LEU A 52 -16.42 -0.25 -11.24
N GLU A 53 -16.83 0.97 -10.88
CA GLU A 53 -16.02 2.16 -11.13
C GLU A 53 -14.70 2.08 -10.36
N PRO A 54 -13.58 2.57 -10.93
CA PRO A 54 -12.31 2.62 -10.23
C PRO A 54 -12.43 3.43 -8.94
N PRO A 55 -11.88 2.94 -7.82
CA PRO A 55 -11.96 3.67 -6.56
C PRO A 55 -11.13 4.95 -6.61
N GLU A 56 -11.69 6.04 -6.11
CA GLU A 56 -10.95 7.31 -5.95
C GLU A 56 -9.84 7.18 -4.89
N VAL A 57 -10.13 6.45 -3.81
CA VAL A 57 -9.20 6.20 -2.71
C VAL A 57 -9.05 4.70 -2.49
N LEU A 58 -7.82 4.23 -2.47
CA LEU A 58 -7.46 2.84 -2.29
C LEU A 58 -6.59 2.67 -1.04
N TYR A 59 -7.15 2.09 0.03
CA TYR A 59 -6.41 1.77 1.25
C TYR A 59 -5.69 0.43 1.12
N VAL A 60 -4.38 0.43 1.33
CA VAL A 60 -3.54 -0.75 1.11
C VAL A 60 -2.57 -1.00 2.27
N ASP A 61 -2.04 -2.23 2.33
CA ASP A 61 -0.91 -2.53 3.22
C ASP A 61 0.40 -1.95 2.66
N GLY A 62 1.38 -1.75 3.54
CA GLY A 62 2.71 -1.24 3.18
C GLY A 62 3.47 -2.07 2.14
N ALA A 63 3.05 -3.30 1.87
CA ALA A 63 3.58 -4.11 0.79
C ALA A 63 3.30 -3.54 -0.61
N TYR A 64 2.20 -2.79 -0.73
CA TYR A 64 1.75 -2.19 -2.00
C TYR A 64 2.22 -0.74 -2.17
N VAL A 65 2.78 -0.12 -1.12
CA VAL A 65 3.21 1.28 -1.13
C VAL A 65 4.70 1.37 -1.50
N TYR A 66 4.96 1.63 -2.76
CA TYR A 66 6.29 1.88 -3.32
C TYR A 66 6.22 3.04 -4.32
N ALA A 67 7.36 3.58 -4.69
CA ALA A 67 7.42 4.86 -5.42
C ALA A 67 6.64 4.84 -6.73
N GLU A 68 6.79 3.78 -7.52
CA GLU A 68 6.11 3.61 -8.81
C GLU A 68 4.60 3.49 -8.65
N ALA A 69 4.13 2.70 -7.66
CA ALA A 69 2.69 2.53 -7.42
C ALA A 69 2.01 3.83 -6.99
N LEU A 70 2.69 4.64 -6.15
CA LEU A 70 2.19 5.95 -5.76
C LEU A 70 2.11 6.90 -6.96
N HIS A 71 3.16 6.94 -7.78
CA HIS A 71 3.19 7.76 -8.99
C HIS A 71 2.12 7.34 -10.00
N GLU A 72 1.99 6.04 -10.25
CA GLU A 72 0.97 5.48 -11.16
C GLU A 72 -0.45 5.81 -10.68
N ALA A 73 -0.72 5.65 -9.38
CA ALA A 73 -2.01 6.01 -8.81
C ALA A 73 -2.32 7.50 -9.01
N GLN A 74 -1.36 8.39 -8.76
CA GLN A 74 -1.52 9.83 -8.99
C GLN A 74 -1.79 10.16 -10.46
N THR A 75 -1.09 9.51 -11.39
CA THR A 75 -1.30 9.71 -12.85
C THR A 75 -2.69 9.27 -13.28
N GLN A 76 -3.25 8.25 -12.62
CA GLN A 76 -4.60 7.76 -12.87
C GLN A 76 -5.69 8.54 -12.13
N GLY A 77 -5.33 9.63 -11.42
CA GLY A 77 -6.28 10.40 -10.62
C GLY A 77 -6.80 9.66 -9.39
N ARG A 78 -6.07 8.64 -8.92
CA ARG A 78 -6.42 7.79 -7.78
C ARG A 78 -5.50 8.08 -6.61
N GLU A 79 -6.03 8.07 -5.42
CA GLU A 79 -5.25 8.18 -4.21
C GLU A 79 -4.97 6.79 -3.61
N LEU A 80 -3.69 6.40 -3.60
CA LEU A 80 -3.23 5.17 -2.94
C LEU A 80 -2.82 5.49 -1.50
N ARG A 81 -3.59 5.02 -0.52
CA ARG A 81 -3.36 5.27 0.91
C ARG A 81 -2.86 4.02 1.62
N GLY A 82 -1.67 4.12 2.18
CA GLY A 82 -1.02 3.05 2.92
C GLY A 82 0.31 3.49 3.49
N PRO A 83 0.87 2.77 4.48
CA PRO A 83 2.13 3.13 5.09
C PRO A 83 3.31 2.80 4.16
N ALA A 84 4.13 3.78 3.85
CA ALA A 84 5.39 3.53 3.14
C ALA A 84 6.42 2.87 4.07
N ARG A 85 7.13 1.88 3.54
CA ARG A 85 8.23 1.24 4.29
C ARG A 85 9.39 2.20 4.46
N SER A 86 10.07 2.10 5.60
CA SER A 86 11.34 2.78 5.82
C SER A 86 12.41 2.27 4.86
N SER A 87 13.39 3.11 4.54
CA SER A 87 14.53 2.67 3.77
C SER A 87 15.30 1.57 4.50
N PRO A 88 15.87 0.59 3.77
CA PRO A 88 16.70 -0.44 4.37
C PRO A 88 17.85 0.18 5.15
N LYS A 89 18.07 -0.29 6.38
CA LYS A 89 19.25 0.08 7.15
C LYS A 89 20.42 -0.78 6.73
N VAL A 90 21.55 -0.16 6.46
CA VAL A 90 22.83 -0.86 6.21
C VAL A 90 23.66 -0.75 7.50
N GLY A 91 23.59 -1.77 8.33
CA GLY A 91 24.23 -1.75 9.66
C GLY A 91 23.66 -0.62 10.53
N GLN A 92 24.54 0.19 11.13
CA GLN A 92 24.15 1.35 11.94
C GLN A 92 24.17 2.68 11.14
N LEU A 93 24.38 2.62 9.84
CA LEU A 93 24.47 3.81 9.00
C LEU A 93 23.10 4.48 8.81
N LEU A 94 23.12 5.80 8.65
CA LEU A 94 21.94 6.59 8.34
C LEU A 94 21.31 6.12 7.02
N PRO A 95 20.04 5.69 7.04
CA PRO A 95 19.36 5.24 5.83
C PRO A 95 19.03 6.39 4.89
N ALA A 96 18.73 6.08 3.62
CA ALA A 96 18.48 7.09 2.58
C ALA A 96 17.28 7.99 2.87
N ASP A 97 16.31 7.54 3.66
CA ASP A 97 15.13 8.33 4.05
C ASP A 97 15.43 9.46 5.06
N ARG A 98 16.65 9.52 5.58
CA ARG A 98 17.13 10.63 6.42
C ARG A 98 17.69 11.79 5.61
N PHE A 99 17.83 11.62 4.30
CA PHE A 99 18.32 12.63 3.36
C PHE A 99 17.11 13.29 2.68
N ASP A 100 17.11 14.61 2.56
CA ASP A 100 16.09 15.34 1.82
C ASP A 100 16.46 15.36 0.34
N VAL A 101 15.78 14.56 -0.48
CA VAL A 101 16.15 14.31 -1.87
C VAL A 101 15.19 15.01 -2.82
N HIS A 102 15.75 15.82 -3.70
CA HIS A 102 15.04 16.55 -4.75
C HIS A 102 15.46 16.03 -6.13
N VAL A 103 14.82 14.94 -6.56
CA VAL A 103 15.19 14.24 -7.81
C VAL A 103 15.07 15.16 -9.03
N GLU A 104 14.01 15.96 -9.09
CA GLU A 104 13.75 16.88 -10.21
C GLU A 104 14.84 17.94 -10.34
N ASN A 105 15.35 18.43 -9.22
CA ASN A 105 16.40 19.44 -9.15
C ASN A 105 17.80 18.82 -9.06
N ARG A 106 17.90 17.49 -9.07
CA ARG A 106 19.15 16.72 -9.06
C ARG A 106 20.08 17.03 -7.89
N TYR A 107 19.55 17.26 -6.70
CA TYR A 107 20.33 17.41 -5.48
C TYR A 107 19.68 16.74 -4.29
N ALA A 108 20.44 16.57 -3.23
CA ALA A 108 19.92 16.16 -1.93
C ALA A 108 20.67 16.88 -0.81
N VAL A 109 19.98 17.06 0.32
CA VAL A 109 20.56 17.63 1.54
C VAL A 109 20.73 16.50 2.56
N CYS A 110 21.94 16.36 3.10
CA CYS A 110 22.23 15.35 4.12
C CYS A 110 21.75 15.80 5.51
N PRO A 111 21.66 14.90 6.51
CA PRO A 111 21.25 15.24 7.88
C PRO A 111 22.13 16.29 8.58
N ALA A 112 23.37 16.52 8.11
CA ALA A 112 24.25 17.60 8.58
C ALA A 112 24.05 18.92 7.80
N GLY A 113 23.01 19.03 6.95
CA GLY A 113 22.70 20.25 6.20
C GLY A 113 23.57 20.50 4.97
N GLN A 114 24.39 19.52 4.54
CA GLN A 114 25.25 19.68 3.36
C GLN A 114 24.53 19.20 2.10
N THR A 115 24.61 20.01 1.04
CA THR A 115 24.05 19.66 -0.28
C THR A 115 24.99 18.72 -1.04
N SER A 116 24.43 17.76 -1.78
CA SER A 116 25.18 16.89 -2.69
C SER A 116 25.88 17.72 -3.78
N THR A 117 27.09 17.33 -4.14
CA THR A 117 27.91 18.03 -5.14
C THR A 117 27.76 17.48 -6.54
N GLN A 118 27.32 16.22 -6.64
CA GLN A 118 27.13 15.54 -7.94
C GLN A 118 25.84 14.75 -7.93
N CYS A 119 25.18 14.70 -9.10
CA CYS A 119 24.06 13.83 -9.39
C CYS A 119 24.26 13.23 -10.77
N SER A 120 24.46 11.93 -10.84
CA SER A 120 24.55 11.17 -12.09
C SER A 120 23.31 10.31 -12.29
N ARG A 121 22.88 10.17 -13.54
CA ARG A 121 21.82 9.24 -13.93
C ARG A 121 22.46 7.88 -14.20
N VAL A 122 21.94 6.84 -13.55
CA VAL A 122 22.31 5.45 -13.79
C VAL A 122 21.06 4.74 -14.27
N GLU A 123 21.12 4.08 -15.41
CA GLU A 123 20.01 3.27 -15.93
C GLU A 123 20.24 1.81 -15.54
N GLU A 124 19.22 1.18 -14.92
CA GLU A 124 19.22 -0.28 -14.74
C GLU A 124 18.67 -0.95 -16.01
N ASP A 125 19.52 -1.70 -16.72
CA ASP A 125 19.22 -2.31 -18.02
C ASP A 125 18.06 -3.33 -18.00
N LYS A 126 17.69 -3.90 -16.86
CA LYS A 126 16.74 -5.01 -16.78
C LYS A 126 15.29 -4.62 -16.51
N ALA A 127 15.00 -3.42 -16.04
CA ALA A 127 13.66 -3.03 -15.63
C ALA A 127 13.22 -1.66 -16.15
N GLY A 128 14.04 -0.98 -16.97
CA GLY A 128 13.74 0.37 -17.48
C GLY A 128 13.65 1.45 -16.40
N LYS A 129 14.16 1.16 -15.19
CA LYS A 129 14.10 2.11 -14.08
C LYS A 129 15.26 3.09 -14.15
N THR A 130 14.94 4.38 -14.08
CA THR A 130 15.96 5.41 -13.93
C THR A 130 16.34 5.55 -12.47
N ILE A 131 17.61 5.41 -12.17
CA ILE A 131 18.22 5.60 -10.85
C ILE A 131 19.10 6.82 -10.90
N TYR A 132 19.02 7.65 -9.88
CA TYR A 132 19.90 8.79 -9.66
C TYR A 132 20.85 8.47 -8.52
N ARG A 133 22.16 8.68 -8.78
CA ARG A 133 23.23 8.57 -7.78
C ARG A 133 23.64 9.99 -7.37
N LEU A 134 23.50 10.26 -6.08
CA LEU A 134 23.83 11.53 -5.45
C LEU A 134 25.06 11.35 -4.57
N GLU A 135 26.04 12.23 -4.70
CA GLU A 135 27.34 12.15 -4.02
C GLU A 135 27.70 13.46 -3.33
N TRP A 136 28.33 13.37 -2.18
CA TRP A 136 28.80 14.51 -1.39
C TRP A 136 30.30 14.67 -1.49
N ASN A 137 30.78 15.90 -1.31
CA ASN A 137 32.22 16.21 -1.33
C ASN A 137 32.94 15.44 -0.21
N LYS A 138 34.09 14.84 -0.57
CA LYS A 138 34.90 14.04 0.35
C LYS A 138 35.36 14.84 1.57
N ALA A 139 35.85 16.09 1.37
CA ALA A 139 36.36 16.90 2.47
C ALA A 139 35.25 17.24 3.47
N LEU A 140 34.03 17.59 2.99
CA LEU A 140 32.88 17.85 3.84
C LEU A 140 32.46 16.62 4.64
N CYS A 141 32.44 15.45 4.01
CA CYS A 141 32.09 14.21 4.69
C CYS A 141 33.12 13.79 5.72
N GLN A 142 34.41 14.00 5.46
CA GLN A 142 35.48 13.64 6.41
C GLN A 142 35.50 14.54 7.65
N ALA A 143 35.16 15.82 7.51
CA ALA A 143 35.06 16.79 8.60
C ALA A 143 33.70 16.80 9.32
N CYS A 144 32.76 15.94 8.91
CA CYS A 144 31.39 15.96 9.41
C CYS A 144 31.26 15.31 10.80
N SER A 145 30.51 15.94 11.71
CA SER A 145 30.23 15.40 13.04
C SER A 145 29.40 14.12 13.02
N LEU A 146 28.65 13.87 11.94
CA LEU A 146 27.84 12.64 11.75
C LEU A 146 28.59 11.56 10.94
N ARG A 147 29.90 11.72 10.70
CA ARG A 147 30.69 10.83 9.86
C ARG A 147 30.51 9.36 10.22
N ASP A 148 30.65 9.03 11.49
CA ASP A 148 30.63 7.63 11.96
C ASP A 148 29.24 6.98 11.88
N GLN A 149 28.17 7.79 11.86
CA GLN A 149 26.79 7.33 11.63
C GLN A 149 26.44 7.29 10.12
N CYS A 150 27.24 7.95 9.27
CA CYS A 150 26.92 8.15 7.87
C CYS A 150 27.79 7.30 6.93
N LEU A 151 29.04 7.07 7.29
CA LEU A 151 30.04 6.38 6.46
C LEU A 151 30.52 5.08 7.09
N GLY A 152 30.58 4.03 6.30
CA GLY A 152 31.31 2.82 6.66
C GLY A 152 32.83 3.03 6.69
N ALA A 153 33.56 2.15 7.38
CA ALA A 153 35.01 2.27 7.64
C ALA A 153 35.86 2.50 6.39
N ARG A 154 35.44 1.97 5.24
CA ARG A 154 36.18 2.09 3.96
C ARG A 154 35.67 3.20 3.05
N GLN A 155 34.59 3.91 3.44
CA GLN A 155 33.99 4.94 2.62
C GLN A 155 34.64 6.31 2.89
N THR A 156 34.90 7.05 1.83
CA THR A 156 35.51 8.39 1.93
C THR A 156 34.48 9.51 1.89
N HIS A 157 33.32 9.27 1.28
CA HIS A 157 32.21 10.19 1.17
C HIS A 157 30.89 9.41 1.07
N ARG A 158 29.78 10.10 1.29
CA ARG A 158 28.44 9.49 1.18
C ARG A 158 28.00 9.49 -0.27
N THR A 159 27.44 8.36 -0.68
CA THR A 159 26.68 8.17 -1.92
C THR A 159 25.33 7.56 -1.59
N ILE A 160 24.27 8.05 -2.20
CA ILE A 160 22.95 7.42 -2.13
C ILE A 160 22.41 7.23 -3.54
N GLU A 161 21.67 6.14 -3.73
CA GLU A 161 20.97 5.85 -4.98
C GLU A 161 19.46 5.87 -4.73
N VAL A 162 18.73 6.57 -5.59
CA VAL A 162 17.29 6.74 -5.48
C VAL A 162 16.64 6.59 -6.85
N GLY A 163 15.44 6.02 -6.88
CA GLY A 163 14.64 5.94 -8.11
C GLY A 163 14.04 7.29 -8.49
N GLN A 164 13.63 7.41 -9.75
CA GLN A 164 13.05 8.65 -10.31
C GLN A 164 11.81 9.17 -9.55
N TRP A 165 11.04 8.28 -8.92
CA TRP A 165 9.84 8.63 -8.15
C TRP A 165 10.08 8.71 -6.64
N HIS A 166 11.33 8.87 -6.21
CA HIS A 166 11.70 8.88 -4.80
C HIS A 166 11.01 10.01 -4.01
N THR A 167 10.82 11.17 -4.63
CA THR A 167 10.13 12.32 -4.01
C THR A 167 8.74 11.96 -3.54
N VAL A 168 7.95 11.26 -4.38
CA VAL A 168 6.59 10.82 -4.03
C VAL A 168 6.60 9.91 -2.80
N LEU A 169 7.60 9.03 -2.68
CA LEU A 169 7.74 8.14 -1.53
C LEU A 169 8.18 8.91 -0.26
N GLN A 170 9.01 9.92 -0.41
CA GLN A 170 9.42 10.81 0.68
C GLN A 170 8.23 11.61 1.23
N ASP A 171 7.42 12.16 0.35
CA ASP A 171 6.22 12.91 0.73
C ASP A 171 5.23 12.02 1.49
N ARG A 172 5.02 10.77 1.04
CA ARG A 172 4.22 9.79 1.79
C ARG A 172 4.81 9.53 3.18
N ARG A 173 6.13 9.43 3.34
CA ARG A 173 6.76 9.24 4.65
C ARG A 173 6.57 10.44 5.57
N ARG A 174 6.59 11.67 5.03
CA ARG A 174 6.27 12.90 5.78
C ARG A 174 4.80 12.91 6.19
N GLU A 175 3.90 12.61 5.27
CA GLU A 175 2.45 12.54 5.49
C GLU A 175 2.10 11.57 6.63
N MET A 176 2.75 10.39 6.70
CA MET A 176 2.56 9.39 7.74
C MET A 176 2.82 9.90 9.17
N GLN A 177 3.59 10.99 9.34
CA GLN A 177 3.83 11.58 10.65
C GLN A 177 2.65 12.44 11.13
N THR A 178 1.75 12.84 10.23
CA THR A 178 0.61 13.71 10.55
C THR A 178 -0.48 12.96 11.31
N LYS A 179 -1.22 13.69 12.15
CA LYS A 179 -2.40 13.15 12.86
C LYS A 179 -3.49 12.77 11.87
N ALA A 180 -3.67 13.56 10.82
CA ALA A 180 -4.69 13.32 9.79
C ALA A 180 -4.48 11.97 9.10
N PHE A 181 -3.25 11.66 8.64
CA PHE A 181 -2.96 10.38 8.04
C PHE A 181 -3.21 9.21 9.00
N LYS A 182 -2.80 9.33 10.27
CA LYS A 182 -3.00 8.29 11.27
C LYS A 182 -4.47 8.01 11.55
N GLN A 183 -5.29 9.05 11.57
CA GLN A 183 -6.75 8.93 11.73
C GLN A 183 -7.38 8.29 10.49
N ASP A 184 -7.01 8.72 9.30
CA ASP A 184 -7.52 8.19 8.06
C ASP A 184 -7.19 6.71 7.86
N MET A 185 -6.02 6.26 8.30
CA MET A 185 -5.61 4.84 8.26
C MET A 185 -6.49 3.91 9.10
N HIS A 186 -7.36 4.42 9.98
CA HIS A 186 -8.35 3.59 10.67
C HIS A 186 -9.33 2.94 9.71
N HIS A 187 -9.61 3.56 8.55
CA HIS A 187 -10.46 2.97 7.52
C HIS A 187 -9.92 1.62 7.01
N ARG A 188 -8.59 1.43 7.01
CA ARG A 188 -7.96 0.15 6.63
C ARG A 188 -8.26 -0.99 7.61
N ASN A 189 -8.54 -0.69 8.87
CA ASN A 189 -8.69 -1.73 9.90
C ASN A 189 -9.87 -2.67 9.63
N GLY A 190 -10.87 -2.24 8.85
CA GLY A 190 -12.02 -3.07 8.48
C GLY A 190 -11.60 -4.36 7.77
N ILE A 191 -10.61 -4.30 6.87
CA ILE A 191 -10.16 -5.47 6.11
C ILE A 191 -9.55 -6.56 6.99
N GLU A 192 -8.93 -6.21 8.11
CA GLU A 192 -8.35 -7.19 9.05
C GLU A 192 -9.47 -8.02 9.71
N GLY A 193 -10.58 -7.37 10.07
CA GLY A 193 -11.80 -8.04 10.55
C GLY A 193 -12.38 -8.97 9.49
N THR A 194 -12.47 -8.51 8.24
CA THR A 194 -12.94 -9.29 7.11
C THR A 194 -12.07 -10.51 6.85
N GLN A 195 -10.75 -10.35 6.83
CA GLN A 195 -9.83 -11.48 6.68
C GLN A 195 -10.00 -12.51 7.81
N SER A 196 -10.14 -12.03 9.04
CA SER A 196 -10.40 -12.89 10.20
C SER A 196 -11.73 -13.65 10.06
N GLU A 197 -12.80 -13.00 9.60
CA GLU A 197 -14.09 -13.62 9.33
C GLU A 197 -13.97 -14.69 8.23
N LEU A 198 -13.33 -14.36 7.09
CA LEU A 198 -13.13 -15.29 5.99
C LEU A 198 -12.34 -16.54 6.39
N VAL A 199 -11.31 -16.38 7.22
CA VAL A 199 -10.48 -17.48 7.72
C VAL A 199 -11.25 -18.34 8.72
N ARG A 200 -11.91 -17.74 9.72
CA ARG A 200 -12.52 -18.47 10.85
C ARG A 200 -13.87 -19.04 10.50
N ALA A 201 -14.72 -18.29 9.79
CA ALA A 201 -16.09 -18.71 9.51
C ALA A 201 -16.22 -19.44 8.17
N TYR A 202 -15.37 -19.15 7.19
CA TYR A 202 -15.51 -19.68 5.84
C TYR A 202 -14.34 -20.54 5.38
N GLY A 203 -13.28 -20.66 6.18
CA GLY A 203 -12.17 -21.56 5.92
C GLY A 203 -11.25 -21.11 4.77
N LEU A 204 -11.11 -19.80 4.52
CA LEU A 204 -10.26 -19.24 3.44
C LEU A 204 -8.81 -19.74 3.51
N ARG A 205 -8.31 -20.11 4.69
CA ARG A 205 -6.94 -20.63 4.87
C ARG A 205 -6.76 -22.04 4.29
N TRP A 206 -7.83 -22.78 4.04
CA TRP A 206 -7.77 -24.18 3.63
C TRP A 206 -8.14 -24.35 2.16
N ALA A 207 -7.16 -24.68 1.33
CA ALA A 207 -7.43 -25.08 -0.05
C ALA A 207 -7.96 -26.53 -0.07
N ARG A 208 -9.24 -26.70 -0.39
CA ARG A 208 -9.88 -28.02 -0.52
C ARG A 208 -9.54 -28.72 -1.84
N TYR A 209 -9.06 -27.95 -2.82
CA TYR A 209 -8.76 -28.44 -4.16
C TYR A 209 -7.30 -28.23 -4.52
N ARG A 210 -6.81 -29.02 -5.46
CA ARG A 210 -5.50 -28.81 -6.10
C ARG A 210 -5.68 -28.05 -7.42
N GLY A 211 -4.77 -27.15 -7.70
CA GLY A 211 -4.78 -26.29 -8.91
C GLY A 211 -5.40 -24.92 -8.67
N LEU A 212 -4.76 -23.90 -9.29
CA LEU A 212 -5.08 -22.50 -9.06
C LEU A 212 -6.54 -22.17 -9.43
N ALA A 213 -7.04 -22.68 -10.56
CA ALA A 213 -8.40 -22.41 -11.02
C ALA A 213 -9.47 -22.91 -10.04
N LYS A 214 -9.30 -24.12 -9.48
CA LYS A 214 -10.26 -24.69 -8.53
C LYS A 214 -10.22 -23.95 -7.19
N VAL A 215 -9.02 -23.57 -6.71
CA VAL A 215 -8.89 -22.79 -5.48
C VAL A 215 -9.43 -21.37 -5.66
N ARG A 216 -9.22 -20.75 -6.84
CA ARG A 216 -9.83 -19.46 -7.19
C ARG A 216 -11.36 -19.53 -7.11
N LEU A 217 -11.96 -20.54 -7.72
CA LEU A 217 -13.42 -20.74 -7.64
C LEU A 217 -13.90 -20.93 -6.19
N GLN A 218 -13.19 -21.74 -5.39
CA GLN A 218 -13.48 -21.88 -3.96
C GLN A 218 -13.49 -20.54 -3.25
N ASN A 219 -12.47 -19.73 -3.47
CA ASN A 219 -12.31 -18.45 -2.80
C ASN A 219 -13.37 -17.42 -3.22
N TYR A 220 -13.82 -17.44 -4.48
CA TYR A 220 -14.96 -16.65 -4.92
C TYR A 220 -16.25 -17.03 -4.18
N PHE A 221 -16.54 -18.32 -4.03
CA PHE A 221 -17.70 -18.74 -3.27
C PHE A 221 -17.60 -18.37 -1.79
N ILE A 222 -16.41 -18.39 -1.21
CA ILE A 222 -16.18 -17.92 0.16
C ILE A 222 -16.51 -16.42 0.28
N GLY A 223 -16.00 -15.58 -0.63
CA GLY A 223 -16.31 -14.16 -0.65
C GLY A 223 -17.81 -13.88 -0.85
N ALA A 224 -18.43 -14.55 -1.81
CA ALA A 224 -19.86 -14.44 -2.07
C ALA A 224 -20.72 -14.85 -0.86
N ALA A 225 -20.41 -15.96 -0.21
CA ALA A 225 -21.11 -16.42 1.00
C ALA A 225 -20.98 -15.42 2.15
N CYS A 226 -19.80 -14.82 2.32
CA CYS A 226 -19.59 -13.77 3.31
C CYS A 226 -20.47 -12.55 3.02
N ASN A 227 -20.52 -12.08 1.77
CA ASN A 227 -21.36 -10.95 1.35
C ASN A 227 -22.85 -11.24 1.58
N VAL A 228 -23.33 -12.40 1.18
CA VAL A 228 -24.73 -12.81 1.39
C VAL A 228 -25.09 -12.78 2.87
N ARG A 229 -24.24 -13.33 3.75
CA ARG A 229 -24.46 -13.31 5.19
C ARG A 229 -24.47 -11.88 5.75
N ARG A 230 -23.55 -11.03 5.32
CA ARG A 230 -23.49 -9.61 5.72
C ARG A 230 -24.75 -8.87 5.30
N TRP A 231 -25.22 -9.12 4.08
CA TRP A 231 -26.47 -8.54 3.56
C TRP A 231 -27.68 -8.97 4.40
N PHE A 232 -27.83 -10.26 4.71
CA PHE A 232 -28.93 -10.72 5.57
C PHE A 232 -28.88 -10.14 7.00
N ARG A 233 -27.69 -10.04 7.58
CA ARG A 233 -27.51 -9.38 8.88
C ARG A 233 -27.95 -7.91 8.83
N ARG A 234 -27.62 -7.23 7.76
CA ARG A 234 -28.02 -5.84 7.53
C ARG A 234 -29.52 -5.70 7.42
N LEU A 235 -30.18 -6.52 6.59
CA LEU A 235 -31.63 -6.54 6.45
C LEU A 235 -32.33 -6.81 7.79
N ALA A 236 -31.88 -7.80 8.53
CA ALA A 236 -32.46 -8.14 9.84
C ALA A 236 -32.35 -6.96 10.83
N TRP A 237 -31.21 -6.25 10.82
CA TRP A 237 -31.02 -5.08 11.65
C TRP A 237 -31.90 -3.91 11.20
N GLU A 238 -31.99 -3.61 9.92
CA GLU A 238 -32.88 -2.57 9.37
C GLU A 238 -34.34 -2.82 9.74
N VAL A 239 -34.80 -4.04 9.60
CA VAL A 239 -36.18 -4.45 10.01
C VAL A 239 -36.37 -4.24 11.50
N ALA A 240 -35.40 -4.65 12.36
CA ALA A 240 -35.49 -4.49 13.80
C ALA A 240 -35.52 -3.00 14.24
N GLN A 241 -34.92 -2.12 13.45
CA GLN A 241 -34.96 -0.66 13.68
C GLN A 241 -36.22 0.00 13.09
N GLY A 242 -37.12 -0.73 12.46
CA GLY A 242 -38.26 -0.16 11.75
C GLY A 242 -37.90 0.65 10.50
N LEU A 243 -36.69 0.47 9.99
CA LEU A 243 -36.21 1.13 8.78
C LEU A 243 -36.71 0.39 7.53
N ARG A 244 -37.07 1.14 6.48
CA ARG A 244 -37.33 0.52 5.18
C ARG A 244 -36.00 0.04 4.59
N PRO A 245 -35.88 -1.24 4.14
CA PRO A 245 -34.65 -1.74 3.53
C PRO A 245 -34.21 -0.82 2.38
N ARG A 246 -33.00 -0.30 2.47
CA ARG A 246 -32.43 0.55 1.41
C ARG A 246 -31.92 -0.35 0.29
N GLY A 247 -32.60 -0.35 -0.86
CA GLY A 247 -32.27 -1.20 -2.02
C GLY A 247 -30.99 -0.84 -2.77
N ARG A 248 -30.24 0.18 -2.33
CA ARG A 248 -28.97 0.58 -2.98
C ARG A 248 -27.91 0.92 -1.94
N ILE A 249 -26.81 0.21 -1.98
CA ILE A 249 -25.58 0.54 -1.25
C ILE A 249 -24.75 1.42 -2.19
N ALA A 250 -24.50 2.67 -1.79
CA ALA A 250 -23.48 3.48 -2.47
C ALA A 250 -22.10 2.88 -2.17
N VAL A 251 -21.43 2.40 -3.19
CA VAL A 251 -20.18 1.65 -3.05
C VAL A 251 -19.00 2.60 -3.27
N ARG A 252 -18.23 2.87 -2.22
CA ARG A 252 -16.83 3.30 -2.34
C ARG A 252 -15.95 2.08 -2.06
N VAL A 253 -14.97 1.82 -2.92
CA VAL A 253 -14.18 0.59 -2.86
C VAL A 253 -12.82 0.83 -2.19
N THR A 254 -12.41 -0.14 -1.35
CA THR A 254 -11.06 -0.22 -0.78
C THR A 254 -10.47 -1.60 -1.04
N VAL A 255 -9.20 -1.66 -1.33
CA VAL A 255 -8.39 -2.88 -1.53
C VAL A 255 -7.30 -2.99 -0.46
#